data_a12773055e2822d92b1cfe7af2c20291
#
_entry.id   a12773055e2822d92b1cfe7af2c20291
#
_cell.length_a   1.000
_cell.length_b   1.000
_cell.length_c   1.000
_cell.angle_alpha   90.00
_cell.angle_beta   90.00
_cell.angle_gamma   90.00
#
_symmetry.space_group_name_H-M   'P 1'
#
loop_
_entity.id
_entity.type
_entity.pdbx_description
1 polymer ?
#
loop_
_entity_poly.entity_id
_entity_poly.type
_entity_poly.pdbx_seq_one_letter_code
_entity_poly.pdbx_strand_id
1 'polypeptide(L)'
;MKIKGIDVSEWQEGIHWKNAKKDGVQFGMLRAGYGSAILYPEQYDKTFEQNYKWAKEAGVNVGAYWYSYASTAEQAKTEAESFIKALKGKQFEYPVAMDVEETCITTEAVKAFCSELEGHGYYVMIYANLDYLNNRLDMSQLTQYDVWCADWSDSCGYSRAGIWQYTADGSVNGIKGRVDMNYSFLDYASVIKDAGLNGYKATSDDTVPCVEAKKILEKLAHAKQDIADIEAMVK
;
A
#
# COMPACT_ATOMS: atom_id res chain seq x y z
N MET A 1 -9.99 -6.53 -13.60
CA MET A 1 -10.86 -6.82 -12.42
C MET A 1 -10.77 -5.63 -11.49
N LYS A 2 -11.87 -5.17 -10.87
CA LYS A 2 -11.81 -4.11 -9.84
C LYS A 2 -12.22 -4.73 -8.52
N ILE A 3 -11.32 -4.74 -7.54
CA ILE A 3 -11.56 -5.27 -6.19
C ILE A 3 -11.79 -4.07 -5.27
N LYS A 4 -12.98 -4.02 -4.60
CA LYS A 4 -13.38 -2.90 -3.73
C LYS A 4 -12.64 -2.97 -2.40
N GLY A 5 -12.05 -1.86 -1.97
CA GLY A 5 -11.39 -1.70 -0.69
C GLY A 5 -11.65 -0.35 -0.04
N ILE A 6 -11.12 -0.20 1.14
CA ILE A 6 -11.13 1.03 1.94
C ILE A 6 -9.74 1.27 2.52
N ASP A 7 -9.44 2.52 2.88
CA ASP A 7 -8.34 2.77 3.79
C ASP A 7 -8.83 3.51 5.03
N VAL A 8 -8.21 3.21 6.17
CA VAL A 8 -8.69 3.63 7.48
C VAL A 8 -7.54 3.88 8.45
N SER A 9 -7.83 4.72 9.42
CA SER A 9 -6.93 5.05 10.52
C SER A 9 -7.73 5.23 11.82
N GLU A 10 -7.11 5.81 12.83
CA GLU A 10 -7.81 6.20 14.07
C GLU A 10 -8.99 7.15 13.85
N TRP A 11 -9.09 7.80 12.67
CA TRP A 11 -10.22 8.68 12.35
C TRP A 11 -11.52 7.91 12.07
N GLN A 12 -11.44 6.60 11.76
CA GLN A 12 -12.58 5.69 11.60
C GLN A 12 -12.64 4.72 12.78
N GLU A 13 -12.91 5.22 13.99
CA GLU A 13 -13.03 4.37 15.18
C GLU A 13 -14.27 3.45 15.13
N GLY A 14 -14.15 2.26 15.71
CA GLY A 14 -15.26 1.35 15.94
C GLY A 14 -15.80 0.66 14.70
N ILE A 15 -14.94 0.32 13.75
CA ILE A 15 -15.31 -0.34 12.49
C ILE A 15 -15.88 -1.75 12.75
N HIS A 16 -17.09 -2.00 12.20
CA HIS A 16 -17.70 -3.32 12.14
C HIS A 16 -17.30 -4.06 10.87
N TRP A 17 -16.09 -4.61 10.84
CA TRP A 17 -15.49 -5.25 9.65
C TRP A 17 -16.35 -6.33 9.00
N LYS A 18 -17.12 -7.11 9.78
CA LYS A 18 -18.06 -8.10 9.23
C LYS A 18 -19.17 -7.44 8.41
N ASN A 19 -19.62 -6.25 8.79
CA ASN A 19 -20.62 -5.50 8.04
C ASN A 19 -20.00 -4.89 6.79
N ALA A 20 -18.78 -4.31 6.90
CA ALA A 20 -18.02 -3.80 5.76
C ALA A 20 -17.78 -4.90 4.71
N LYS A 21 -17.42 -6.12 5.15
CA LYS A 21 -17.28 -7.27 4.26
C LYS A 21 -18.57 -7.61 3.52
N LYS A 22 -19.72 -7.61 4.22
CA LYS A 22 -21.04 -7.85 3.61
C LYS A 22 -21.42 -6.75 2.62
N ASP A 23 -20.94 -5.54 2.82
CA ASP A 23 -21.12 -4.37 1.94
C ASP A 23 -20.15 -4.36 0.73
N GLY A 24 -19.40 -5.47 0.57
CA GLY A 24 -18.54 -5.71 -0.58
C GLY A 24 -17.08 -5.28 -0.41
N VAL A 25 -16.66 -4.81 0.77
CA VAL A 25 -15.25 -4.51 1.05
C VAL A 25 -14.46 -5.82 1.08
N GLN A 26 -13.45 -5.92 0.22
CA GLN A 26 -12.62 -7.11 0.11
C GLN A 26 -11.22 -6.92 0.70
N PHE A 27 -10.72 -5.67 0.73
CA PHE A 27 -9.46 -5.34 1.38
C PHE A 27 -9.54 -4.03 2.16
N GLY A 28 -8.65 -3.88 3.14
CA GLY A 28 -8.44 -2.66 3.90
C GLY A 28 -6.96 -2.31 3.98
N MET A 29 -6.61 -1.06 3.68
CA MET A 29 -5.30 -0.48 3.97
C MET A 29 -5.37 0.21 5.32
N LEU A 30 -4.57 -0.23 6.27
CA LEU A 30 -4.64 0.21 7.66
C LEU A 30 -3.46 1.13 7.99
N ARG A 31 -3.72 2.34 8.48
CA ARG A 31 -2.62 3.18 8.98
C ARG A 31 -1.98 2.52 10.19
N ALA A 32 -0.67 2.27 10.12
CA ALA A 32 0.07 1.73 11.25
C ALA A 32 0.66 2.83 12.14
N GLY A 33 0.86 4.02 11.57
CA GLY A 33 1.38 5.18 12.26
C GLY A 33 1.84 6.26 11.30
N TYR A 34 2.62 7.19 11.84
CA TYR A 34 3.18 8.32 11.10
C TYR A 34 4.50 8.79 11.73
N GLY A 35 5.32 9.48 10.95
CA GLY A 35 6.55 10.08 11.44
C GLY A 35 7.52 9.09 12.10
N SER A 36 8.24 9.54 13.11
CA SER A 36 9.28 8.76 13.78
C SER A 36 8.79 8.14 15.10
N ALA A 37 7.86 7.20 15.02
CA ALA A 37 7.22 6.58 16.19
C ALA A 37 8.19 5.79 17.12
N ILE A 38 9.38 5.42 16.65
CA ILE A 38 10.45 4.91 17.52
C ILE A 38 10.89 5.97 18.54
N LEU A 39 10.92 7.24 18.12
CA LEU A 39 11.28 8.38 18.98
C LEU A 39 10.07 8.93 19.74
N TYR A 40 8.89 8.86 19.11
CA TYR A 40 7.62 9.40 19.59
C TYR A 40 6.53 8.32 19.55
N PRO A 41 6.44 7.44 20.56
CA PRO A 41 5.56 6.27 20.54
C PRO A 41 4.06 6.57 20.34
N GLU A 42 3.61 7.78 20.66
CA GLU A 42 2.25 8.24 20.40
C GLU A 42 1.90 8.36 18.91
N GLN A 43 2.89 8.30 18.02
CA GLN A 43 2.70 8.31 16.57
C GLN A 43 2.31 6.95 15.99
N TYR A 44 2.36 5.86 16.77
CA TYR A 44 1.69 4.62 16.36
C TYR A 44 0.18 4.82 16.37
N ASP A 45 -0.49 4.39 15.30
CA ASP A 45 -1.96 4.49 15.22
C ASP A 45 -2.60 3.57 16.27
N LYS A 46 -3.36 4.16 17.19
CA LYS A 46 -3.95 3.45 18.34
C LYS A 46 -5.00 2.40 17.96
N THR A 47 -5.52 2.47 16.72
CA THR A 47 -6.54 1.53 16.21
C THR A 47 -5.95 0.42 15.34
N PHE A 48 -4.67 0.52 14.94
CA PHE A 48 -4.04 -0.40 14.00
C PHE A 48 -4.16 -1.87 14.41
N GLU A 49 -3.74 -2.21 15.63
CA GLU A 49 -3.76 -3.59 16.13
C GLU A 49 -5.18 -4.18 16.15
N GLN A 50 -6.14 -3.36 16.56
CA GLN A 50 -7.52 -3.77 16.66
C GLN A 50 -8.16 -3.95 15.28
N ASN A 51 -7.92 -3.00 14.37
CA ASN A 51 -8.42 -3.07 12.99
C ASN A 51 -7.78 -4.24 12.24
N TYR A 52 -6.47 -4.48 12.41
CA TYR A 52 -5.80 -5.65 11.85
C TYR A 52 -6.49 -6.96 12.28
N LYS A 53 -6.66 -7.15 13.58
CA LYS A 53 -7.30 -8.35 14.15
C LYS A 53 -8.72 -8.53 13.61
N TRP A 54 -9.53 -7.49 13.67
CA TRP A 54 -10.94 -7.59 13.30
C TRP A 54 -11.18 -7.71 11.79
N ALA A 55 -10.37 -7.07 10.97
CA ALA A 55 -10.41 -7.23 9.51
C ALA A 55 -10.07 -8.68 9.12
N LYS A 56 -9.00 -9.25 9.70
CA LYS A 56 -8.62 -10.65 9.48
C LYS A 56 -9.72 -11.62 9.92
N GLU A 57 -10.31 -11.43 11.09
CA GLU A 57 -11.44 -12.24 11.60
C GLU A 57 -12.69 -12.14 10.72
N ALA A 58 -12.88 -11.02 10.05
CA ALA A 58 -13.99 -10.82 9.10
C ALA A 58 -13.69 -11.39 7.70
N GLY A 59 -12.49 -11.89 7.43
CA GLY A 59 -12.06 -12.35 6.13
C GLY A 59 -11.85 -11.22 5.11
N VAL A 60 -11.50 -10.03 5.59
CA VAL A 60 -11.04 -8.91 4.78
C VAL A 60 -9.52 -8.99 4.66
N ASN A 61 -9.00 -8.96 3.44
CA ASN A 61 -7.56 -8.90 3.20
C ASN A 61 -7.01 -7.57 3.71
N VAL A 62 -5.80 -7.56 4.26
CA VAL A 62 -5.23 -6.35 4.85
C VAL A 62 -3.89 -6.00 4.22
N GLY A 63 -3.69 -4.71 4.01
CA GLY A 63 -2.41 -4.04 3.83
C GLY A 63 -2.21 -3.02 4.94
N ALA A 64 -1.09 -2.31 4.90
CA ALA A 64 -0.81 -1.27 5.87
C ALA A 64 -0.16 -0.06 5.22
N TYR A 65 -0.25 1.11 5.85
CA TYR A 65 0.47 2.30 5.37
C TYR A 65 1.05 3.12 6.52
N TRP A 66 2.04 3.92 6.18
CA TRP A 66 2.75 4.82 7.08
C TRP A 66 2.77 6.22 6.52
N TYR A 67 2.17 7.18 7.21
CA TYR A 67 2.19 8.59 6.81
C TYR A 67 3.57 9.19 7.11
N SER A 68 4.26 9.66 6.09
CA SER A 68 5.64 10.12 6.19
C SER A 68 5.75 11.64 6.31
N TYR A 69 6.70 12.08 7.14
CA TYR A 69 7.19 13.46 7.21
C TYR A 69 8.65 13.58 6.77
N ALA A 70 9.26 12.49 6.32
CA ALA A 70 10.69 12.43 6.06
C ALA A 70 11.10 13.28 4.86
N SER A 71 11.92 14.30 5.08
CA SER A 71 12.51 15.12 4.04
C SER A 71 13.90 14.64 3.56
N THR A 72 14.51 13.71 4.31
CA THR A 72 15.83 13.13 4.00
C THR A 72 15.79 11.61 4.04
N ALA A 73 16.74 10.96 3.36
CA ALA A 73 16.89 9.52 3.37
C ALA A 73 17.11 8.94 4.78
N GLU A 74 17.78 9.66 5.67
CA GLU A 74 18.02 9.22 7.05
C GLU A 74 16.73 9.24 7.87
N GLN A 75 15.95 10.30 7.78
CA GLN A 75 14.64 10.38 8.42
C GLN A 75 13.71 9.29 7.88
N ALA A 76 13.69 9.07 6.57
CA ALA A 76 12.90 8.06 5.91
C ALA A 76 13.22 6.64 6.42
N LYS A 77 14.49 6.31 6.65
CA LYS A 77 14.90 5.05 7.26
C LYS A 77 14.40 4.91 8.70
N THR A 78 14.48 5.95 9.52
CA THR A 78 13.96 5.94 10.90
C THR A 78 12.44 5.72 10.92
N GLU A 79 11.70 6.32 9.99
CA GLU A 79 10.27 6.08 9.84
C GLU A 79 9.97 4.65 9.35
N ALA A 80 10.75 4.13 8.38
CA ALA A 80 10.65 2.76 7.92
C ALA A 80 10.90 1.74 9.05
N GLU A 81 11.90 1.95 9.91
CA GLU A 81 12.15 1.14 11.10
C GLU A 81 10.95 1.14 12.07
N SER A 82 10.31 2.33 12.25
CA SER A 82 9.08 2.45 13.04
C SER A 82 7.96 1.61 12.45
N PHE A 83 7.78 1.67 11.13
CA PHE A 83 6.78 0.89 10.42
C PHE A 83 7.05 -0.61 10.50
N ILE A 84 8.28 -1.05 10.23
CA ILE A 84 8.70 -2.46 10.35
C ILE A 84 8.40 -3.00 11.75
N LYS A 85 8.63 -2.21 12.79
CA LYS A 85 8.31 -2.59 14.17
C LYS A 85 6.81 -2.83 14.35
N ALA A 86 5.95 -1.99 13.78
CA ALA A 86 4.48 -2.16 13.83
C ALA A 86 4.02 -3.41 13.04
N LEU A 87 4.68 -3.72 11.93
CA LEU A 87 4.33 -4.84 11.06
C LEU A 87 4.79 -6.20 11.60
N LYS A 88 5.77 -6.22 12.50
CA LYS A 88 6.44 -7.44 12.97
C LYS A 88 5.46 -8.48 13.50
N GLY A 89 5.60 -9.73 13.01
CA GLY A 89 4.79 -10.87 13.44
C GLY A 89 3.39 -10.93 12.82
N LYS A 90 3.08 -10.06 11.88
CA LYS A 90 1.81 -10.02 11.15
C LYS A 90 1.97 -10.50 9.71
N GLN A 91 0.86 -10.86 9.08
CA GLN A 91 0.77 -11.25 7.67
C GLN A 91 -0.21 -10.33 6.94
N PHE A 92 0.22 -9.80 5.80
CA PHE A 92 -0.58 -8.87 5.00
C PHE A 92 -0.77 -9.40 3.59
N GLU A 93 -2.02 -9.55 3.15
CA GLU A 93 -2.38 -9.97 1.80
C GLU A 93 -2.24 -8.85 0.78
N TYR A 94 -2.18 -7.62 1.24
CA TYR A 94 -2.00 -6.42 0.42
C TYR A 94 -0.65 -5.77 0.71
N PRO A 95 -0.16 -4.90 -0.18
CA PRO A 95 1.12 -4.23 0.01
C PRO A 95 1.20 -3.43 1.32
N VAL A 96 2.43 -3.11 1.72
CA VAL A 96 2.69 -2.07 2.69
C VAL A 96 3.11 -0.80 1.97
N ALA A 97 2.57 0.36 2.32
CA ALA A 97 2.76 1.59 1.56
C ALA A 97 3.44 2.70 2.36
N MET A 98 4.34 3.44 1.72
CA MET A 98 4.71 4.77 2.16
C MET A 98 3.66 5.76 1.67
N ASP A 99 3.09 6.53 2.57
CA ASP A 99 2.12 7.59 2.29
C ASP A 99 2.86 8.92 2.13
N VAL A 100 2.83 9.45 0.89
CA VAL A 100 3.62 10.61 0.44
C VAL A 100 2.68 11.76 0.10
N GLU A 101 2.44 12.63 1.10
CA GLU A 101 1.58 13.82 0.94
C GLU A 101 2.30 15.12 1.28
N GLU A 102 3.37 15.06 2.06
CA GLU A 102 4.10 16.25 2.51
C GLU A 102 5.02 16.81 1.43
N THR A 103 4.99 18.11 1.23
CA THR A 103 5.75 18.81 0.18
C THR A 103 7.26 18.73 0.33
N CYS A 104 7.74 18.38 1.53
CA CYS A 104 9.18 18.24 1.82
C CYS A 104 9.74 16.87 1.42
N ILE A 105 8.89 15.88 1.07
CA ILE A 105 9.35 14.53 0.76
C ILE A 105 10.04 14.52 -0.60
N THR A 106 11.25 13.97 -0.63
CA THR A 106 12.07 13.84 -1.84
C THR A 106 12.01 12.42 -2.40
N THR A 107 12.33 12.25 -3.68
CA THR A 107 12.45 10.93 -4.32
C THR A 107 13.46 10.04 -3.60
N GLU A 108 14.57 10.61 -3.11
CA GLU A 108 15.59 9.90 -2.34
C GLU A 108 15.03 9.39 -1.00
N ALA A 109 14.20 10.19 -0.33
CA ALA A 109 13.54 9.77 0.91
C ALA A 109 12.57 8.60 0.65
N VAL A 110 11.75 8.70 -0.41
CA VAL A 110 10.85 7.61 -0.82
C VAL A 110 11.63 6.33 -1.12
N LYS A 111 12.71 6.44 -1.90
CA LYS A 111 13.57 5.31 -2.24
C LYS A 111 14.19 4.66 -1.00
N ALA A 112 14.68 5.47 -0.05
CA ALA A 112 15.29 4.98 1.18
C ALA A 112 14.28 4.24 2.06
N PHE A 113 13.08 4.79 2.24
CA PHE A 113 11.98 4.17 2.98
C PHE A 113 11.57 2.82 2.37
N CYS A 114 11.25 2.84 1.07
CA CYS A 114 10.78 1.64 0.37
C CYS A 114 11.85 0.53 0.35
N SER A 115 13.11 0.88 0.11
CA SER A 115 14.22 -0.07 0.08
C SER A 115 14.44 -0.74 1.45
N GLU A 116 14.23 -0.03 2.55
CA GLU A 116 14.32 -0.58 3.91
C GLU A 116 13.24 -1.65 4.15
N LEU A 117 12.00 -1.36 3.77
CA LEU A 117 10.89 -2.33 3.85
C LEU A 117 11.10 -3.56 2.95
N GLU A 118 11.58 -3.36 1.72
CA GLU A 118 11.91 -4.47 0.82
C GLU A 118 12.99 -5.38 1.41
N GLY A 119 14.03 -4.79 2.02
CA GLY A 119 15.09 -5.53 2.70
C GLY A 119 14.59 -6.46 3.80
N HIS A 120 13.43 -6.13 4.38
CA HIS A 120 12.74 -6.93 5.39
C HIS A 120 11.65 -7.88 4.84
N GLY A 121 11.59 -8.05 3.51
CA GLY A 121 10.69 -9.01 2.86
C GLY A 121 9.25 -8.53 2.69
N TYR A 122 9.04 -7.23 2.65
CA TYR A 122 7.72 -6.67 2.36
C TYR A 122 7.53 -6.35 0.87
N TYR A 123 6.33 -6.55 0.37
CA TYR A 123 5.87 -6.03 -0.92
C TYR A 123 5.49 -4.56 -0.73
N VAL A 124 6.28 -3.67 -1.31
CA VAL A 124 6.19 -2.22 -1.04
C VAL A 124 5.46 -1.48 -2.15
N MET A 125 4.69 -0.48 -1.77
CA MET A 125 3.91 0.39 -2.64
C MET A 125 4.10 1.85 -2.23
N ILE A 126 3.89 2.77 -3.16
CA ILE A 126 3.91 4.22 -2.91
C ILE A 126 2.49 4.75 -3.03
N TYR A 127 1.96 5.36 -1.96
CA TYR A 127 0.73 6.15 -2.04
C TYR A 127 1.11 7.62 -2.24
N ALA A 128 0.48 8.23 -3.24
CA ALA A 128 0.51 9.67 -3.45
C ALA A 128 -0.68 10.10 -4.33
N ASN A 129 -1.00 11.39 -4.31
CA ASN A 129 -1.96 11.94 -5.25
C ASN A 129 -1.35 12.10 -6.66
N LEU A 130 -2.21 12.29 -7.64
CA LEU A 130 -1.83 12.35 -9.06
C LEU A 130 -0.82 13.48 -9.36
N ASP A 131 -0.91 14.64 -8.68
CA ASP A 131 0.05 15.74 -8.85
C ASP A 131 1.45 15.36 -8.39
N TYR A 132 1.56 14.69 -7.23
CA TYR A 132 2.85 14.23 -6.73
C TYR A 132 3.50 13.20 -7.64
N LEU A 133 2.72 12.25 -8.15
CA LEU A 133 3.21 11.21 -9.05
C LEU A 133 3.70 11.77 -10.40
N ASN A 134 3.04 12.82 -10.90
CA ASN A 134 3.37 13.38 -12.20
C ASN A 134 4.41 14.52 -12.16
N ASN A 135 4.46 15.28 -11.06
CA ASN A 135 5.17 16.56 -11.06
C ASN A 135 6.21 16.72 -9.93
N ARG A 136 6.17 15.89 -8.88
CA ARG A 136 7.01 16.11 -7.70
C ARG A 136 7.99 14.97 -7.44
N LEU A 137 7.62 13.74 -7.72
CA LEU A 137 8.49 12.58 -7.60
C LEU A 137 9.09 12.22 -8.95
N ASP A 138 10.37 11.86 -8.96
CA ASP A 138 10.98 11.23 -10.13
C ASP A 138 10.62 9.74 -10.16
N MET A 139 9.45 9.45 -10.72
CA MET A 139 8.93 8.08 -10.80
C MET A 139 9.77 7.16 -11.71
N SER A 140 10.69 7.70 -12.51
CA SER A 140 11.64 6.88 -13.29
C SER A 140 12.66 6.15 -12.41
N GLN A 141 12.94 6.68 -11.22
CA GLN A 141 13.80 6.05 -10.21
C GLN A 141 13.07 5.11 -9.25
N LEU A 142 11.74 5.02 -9.36
CA LEU A 142 10.85 4.28 -8.47
C LEU A 142 10.04 3.20 -9.20
N THR A 143 10.50 2.79 -10.39
CA THR A 143 9.77 1.89 -11.30
C THR A 143 9.50 0.50 -10.72
N GLN A 144 10.29 0.06 -9.74
CA GLN A 144 10.15 -1.24 -9.07
C GLN A 144 8.98 -1.27 -8.08
N TYR A 145 8.44 -0.12 -7.68
CA TYR A 145 7.34 -0.02 -6.73
C TYR A 145 6.01 0.17 -7.45
N ASP A 146 5.00 -0.58 -7.02
CA ASP A 146 3.63 -0.33 -7.43
C ASP A 146 3.11 0.98 -6.82
N VAL A 147 2.08 1.54 -7.43
CA VAL A 147 1.52 2.82 -7.03
C VAL A 147 0.08 2.67 -6.55
N TRP A 148 -0.21 3.28 -5.42
CA TRP A 148 -1.55 3.57 -4.93
C TRP A 148 -1.83 5.05 -5.19
N CYS A 149 -2.58 5.32 -6.25
CA CYS A 149 -2.86 6.68 -6.71
C CYS A 149 -4.13 7.22 -6.06
N ALA A 150 -4.04 8.37 -5.41
CA ALA A 150 -5.21 9.17 -5.05
C ALA A 150 -5.56 10.11 -6.21
N ASP A 151 -6.72 9.87 -6.80
CA ASP A 151 -7.29 10.69 -7.87
C ASP A 151 -8.82 10.63 -7.79
N TRP A 152 -9.43 11.66 -7.22
CA TRP A 152 -10.88 11.70 -6.95
C TRP A 152 -11.63 12.20 -8.18
N SER A 153 -11.58 11.39 -9.23
CA SER A 153 -12.18 11.63 -10.52
C SER A 153 -12.95 10.39 -11.01
N ASP A 154 -13.50 10.43 -12.22
CA ASP A 154 -14.28 9.32 -12.79
C ASP A 154 -13.40 8.13 -13.22
N SER A 155 -12.11 8.37 -13.40
CA SER A 155 -11.11 7.36 -13.80
C SER A 155 -9.74 7.70 -13.24
N CYS A 156 -8.93 6.69 -12.95
CA CYS A 156 -7.56 6.89 -12.50
C CYS A 156 -6.70 7.49 -13.60
N GLY A 157 -6.16 8.70 -13.37
CA GLY A 157 -5.29 9.39 -14.32
C GLY A 157 -3.84 8.87 -14.34
N TYR A 158 -3.48 7.95 -13.42
CA TYR A 158 -2.16 7.34 -13.39
C TYR A 158 -2.20 5.91 -13.93
N SER A 159 -1.68 5.68 -15.13
CA SER A 159 -1.80 4.41 -15.85
C SER A 159 -1.13 3.21 -15.15
N ARG A 160 -0.12 3.46 -14.33
CA ARG A 160 0.61 2.43 -13.57
C ARG A 160 0.06 2.18 -12.16
N ALA A 161 -1.12 2.70 -11.84
CA ALA A 161 -1.73 2.46 -10.54
C ALA A 161 -2.13 0.99 -10.36
N GLY A 162 -1.64 0.34 -9.32
CA GLY A 162 -2.12 -0.97 -8.86
C GLY A 162 -3.34 -0.85 -7.96
N ILE A 163 -3.41 0.25 -7.18
CA ILE A 163 -4.57 0.64 -6.38
C ILE A 163 -4.93 2.09 -6.72
N TRP A 164 -6.22 2.38 -6.78
CA TRP A 164 -6.78 3.70 -7.00
C TRP A 164 -7.71 4.09 -5.86
N GLN A 165 -7.36 5.14 -5.11
CA GLN A 165 -8.27 5.80 -4.17
C GLN A 165 -9.10 6.81 -4.96
N TYR A 166 -10.39 6.52 -5.13
CA TYR A 166 -11.25 7.29 -6.03
C TYR A 166 -12.14 8.32 -5.32
N THR A 167 -12.22 8.27 -4.01
CA THR A 167 -12.95 9.26 -3.20
C THR A 167 -12.57 9.16 -1.72
N ALA A 168 -12.60 10.29 -1.03
CA ALA A 168 -12.52 10.38 0.43
C ALA A 168 -13.91 10.55 1.09
N ASP A 169 -14.97 10.45 0.30
CA ASP A 169 -16.36 10.73 0.75
C ASP A 169 -17.27 9.50 0.62
N GLY A 170 -16.68 8.31 0.80
CA GLY A 170 -17.42 7.05 0.72
C GLY A 170 -18.27 6.76 1.94
N SER A 171 -19.23 5.85 1.78
CA SER A 171 -20.04 5.30 2.86
C SER A 171 -20.05 3.78 2.78
N VAL A 172 -19.78 3.12 3.91
CA VAL A 172 -19.73 1.67 4.02
C VAL A 172 -20.50 1.24 5.27
N ASN A 173 -21.35 0.23 5.12
CA ASN A 173 -22.08 -0.32 6.26
C ASN A 173 -21.09 -0.88 7.30
N GLY A 174 -21.20 -0.39 8.54
CA GLY A 174 -20.30 -0.78 9.62
C GLY A 174 -19.18 0.24 9.89
N ILE A 175 -19.14 1.33 9.14
CA ILE A 175 -18.25 2.47 9.39
C ILE A 175 -19.10 3.70 9.64
N LYS A 176 -18.79 4.42 10.72
CA LYS A 176 -19.46 5.65 11.06
C LYS A 176 -18.77 6.84 10.37
N GLY A 177 -19.53 7.62 9.60
CA GLY A 177 -19.01 8.77 8.88
C GLY A 177 -18.47 8.42 7.49
N ARG A 178 -17.53 9.22 7.01
CA ARG A 178 -16.91 9.08 5.69
C ARG A 178 -15.71 8.16 5.75
N VAL A 179 -15.42 7.49 4.65
CA VAL A 179 -14.28 6.60 4.50
C VAL A 179 -13.73 6.67 3.08
N ASP A 180 -12.42 6.59 2.98
CA ASP A 180 -11.70 6.55 1.72
C ASP A 180 -11.95 5.23 1.00
N MET A 181 -12.32 5.32 -0.29
CA MET A 181 -12.70 4.16 -1.08
C MET A 181 -11.68 3.88 -2.17
N ASN A 182 -11.40 2.59 -2.34
CA ASN A 182 -10.36 2.14 -3.23
C ASN A 182 -10.83 1.06 -4.19
N TYR A 183 -10.19 1.01 -5.38
CA TYR A 183 -10.18 -0.15 -6.25
C TYR A 183 -8.76 -0.68 -6.40
N SER A 184 -8.57 -1.98 -6.18
CA SER A 184 -7.37 -2.68 -6.62
C SER A 184 -7.60 -3.27 -8.01
N PHE A 185 -6.63 -3.09 -8.90
CA PHE A 185 -6.64 -3.65 -10.27
C PHE A 185 -5.93 -5.00 -10.35
N LEU A 186 -5.16 -5.35 -9.30
CA LEU A 186 -4.37 -6.57 -9.18
C LEU A 186 -4.85 -7.42 -8.00
N ASP A 187 -4.70 -8.74 -8.13
CA ASP A 187 -4.87 -9.68 -7.01
C ASP A 187 -3.57 -9.78 -6.21
N TYR A 188 -3.35 -8.77 -5.36
CA TYR A 188 -2.17 -8.74 -4.49
C TYR A 188 -2.10 -9.92 -3.54
N ALA A 189 -3.24 -10.45 -3.12
CA ALA A 189 -3.28 -11.56 -2.17
C ALA A 189 -2.62 -12.82 -2.74
N SER A 190 -2.83 -13.12 -4.01
CA SER A 190 -2.15 -14.23 -4.69
C SER A 190 -0.67 -13.91 -4.89
N VAL A 191 -0.36 -12.75 -5.45
CA VAL A 191 1.04 -12.34 -5.74
C VAL A 191 1.93 -12.39 -4.49
N ILE A 192 1.46 -11.82 -3.38
CA ILE A 192 2.24 -11.71 -2.14
C ILE A 192 2.43 -13.08 -1.48
N LYS A 193 1.38 -13.91 -1.45
CA LYS A 193 1.47 -15.26 -0.86
C LYS A 193 2.37 -16.18 -1.67
N ASP A 194 2.24 -16.17 -2.98
CA ASP A 194 3.05 -17.01 -3.87
C ASP A 194 4.54 -16.63 -3.80
N ALA A 195 4.82 -15.33 -3.67
CA ALA A 195 6.19 -14.82 -3.49
C ALA A 195 6.76 -15.01 -2.08
N GLY A 196 5.96 -15.42 -1.09
CA GLY A 196 6.38 -15.56 0.30
C GLY A 196 6.76 -14.23 0.97
N LEU A 197 6.10 -13.14 0.59
CA LEU A 197 6.32 -11.80 1.14
C LEU A 197 5.33 -11.47 2.27
N ASN A 198 5.52 -10.31 2.92
CA ASN A 198 4.61 -9.79 3.96
C ASN A 198 4.34 -10.78 5.10
N GLY A 199 5.34 -11.57 5.49
CA GLY A 199 5.23 -12.55 6.57
C GLY A 199 4.66 -13.91 6.15
N TYR A 200 4.34 -14.11 4.88
CA TYR A 200 4.00 -15.42 4.33
C TYR A 200 5.26 -16.24 4.01
N LYS A 201 5.09 -17.56 3.92
CA LYS A 201 6.09 -18.47 3.34
C LYS A 201 5.73 -18.73 1.88
N ALA A 202 6.72 -18.77 1.00
CA ALA A 202 6.48 -19.11 -0.39
C ALA A 202 5.77 -20.46 -0.51
N THR A 203 4.80 -20.56 -1.41
CA THR A 203 3.96 -21.75 -1.57
C THR A 203 4.58 -22.83 -2.45
N SER A 204 5.65 -22.51 -3.19
CA SER A 204 6.38 -23.47 -4.04
C SER A 204 7.59 -24.05 -3.30
N ASP A 205 7.71 -25.38 -3.37
CA ASP A 205 8.87 -26.14 -2.87
C ASP A 205 10.12 -25.94 -3.76
N ASP A 206 9.96 -25.25 -4.88
CA ASP A 206 11.05 -24.79 -5.74
C ASP A 206 11.60 -23.48 -5.19
N THR A 207 12.78 -23.58 -4.61
CA THR A 207 13.61 -22.45 -4.17
C THR A 207 14.03 -21.58 -5.35
N VAL A 208 13.09 -20.83 -5.92
CA VAL A 208 13.46 -19.67 -6.73
C VAL A 208 13.98 -18.64 -5.75
N PRO A 209 15.25 -18.25 -5.80
CA PRO A 209 15.79 -17.26 -4.88
C PRO A 209 14.93 -15.99 -4.95
N CYS A 210 14.71 -15.33 -3.81
CA CYS A 210 13.94 -14.10 -3.70
C CYS A 210 14.31 -13.04 -4.78
N VAL A 211 15.56 -13.05 -5.23
CA VAL A 211 16.11 -12.23 -6.32
C VAL A 211 15.50 -12.58 -7.70
N GLU A 212 15.19 -13.85 -7.97
CA GLU A 212 14.59 -14.26 -9.25
C GLU A 212 13.09 -14.00 -9.30
N ALA A 213 12.37 -14.20 -8.20
CA ALA A 213 10.97 -13.81 -8.07
C ALA A 213 10.81 -12.29 -8.26
N LYS A 214 11.72 -11.48 -7.69
CA LYS A 214 11.80 -10.04 -7.90
C LYS A 214 11.98 -9.68 -9.37
N LYS A 215 12.95 -10.32 -10.07
CA LYS A 215 13.18 -10.12 -11.50
C LYS A 215 11.99 -10.52 -12.39
N ILE A 216 11.24 -11.54 -12.00
CA ILE A 216 10.02 -11.95 -12.71
C ILE A 216 8.91 -10.91 -12.51
N LEU A 217 8.74 -10.39 -11.29
CA LEU A 217 7.79 -9.32 -10.99
C LEU A 217 8.15 -8.02 -11.72
N GLU A 218 9.43 -7.65 -11.79
CA GLU A 218 9.93 -6.52 -12.57
C GLU A 218 9.63 -6.69 -14.07
N LYS A 219 9.88 -7.87 -14.64
CA LYS A 219 9.57 -8.18 -16.03
C LYS A 219 8.07 -8.15 -16.32
N LEU A 220 7.25 -8.63 -15.40
CA LEU A 220 5.78 -8.57 -15.52
C LEU A 220 5.26 -7.14 -15.43
N ALA A 221 5.84 -6.30 -14.58
CA ALA A 221 5.50 -4.89 -14.50
C ALA A 221 5.85 -4.14 -15.81
N HIS A 222 7.04 -4.39 -16.38
CA HIS A 222 7.43 -3.83 -17.68
C HIS A 222 6.52 -4.31 -18.83
N ALA A 223 6.23 -5.60 -18.89
CA ALA A 223 5.35 -6.16 -19.94
C ALA A 223 3.92 -5.57 -19.86
N LYS A 224 3.41 -5.31 -18.68
CA LYS A 224 2.11 -4.63 -18.49
C LYS A 224 2.15 -3.18 -18.97
N GLN A 225 3.26 -2.48 -18.75
CA GLN A 225 3.45 -1.12 -19.25
C GLN A 225 3.49 -1.10 -20.77
N ASP A 226 4.25 -2.00 -21.40
CA ASP A 226 4.35 -2.13 -22.86
C ASP A 226 2.97 -2.39 -23.48
N ILE A 227 2.14 -3.22 -22.84
CA ILE A 227 0.76 -3.47 -23.29
C ILE A 227 -0.10 -2.21 -23.18
N ALA A 228 -0.02 -1.48 -22.06
CA ALA A 228 -0.77 -0.24 -21.87
C ALA A 228 -0.37 0.85 -22.88
N ASP A 229 0.93 0.95 -23.19
CA ASP A 229 1.45 1.90 -24.18
C ASP A 229 0.99 1.54 -25.61
N ILE A 230 0.96 0.25 -25.94
CA ILE A 230 0.41 -0.24 -27.23
C ILE A 230 -1.10 0.05 -27.31
N GLU A 231 -1.87 -0.20 -26.26
CA GLU A 231 -3.30 0.10 -26.23
C GLU A 231 -3.59 1.60 -26.37
N ALA A 232 -2.70 2.47 -25.84
CA ALA A 232 -2.81 3.91 -25.99
C ALA A 232 -2.49 4.40 -27.41
N MET A 233 -1.62 3.69 -28.15
CA MET A 233 -1.25 4.00 -29.54
C MET A 233 -2.30 3.54 -30.57
N VAL A 234 -3.20 2.62 -30.19
CA VAL A 234 -4.22 2.04 -31.09
C VAL A 234 -5.58 2.74 -30.94
N LYS A 235 -5.71 3.66 -29.99
CA LYS A 235 -6.89 4.54 -29.81
C LYS A 235 -6.67 5.90 -30.45
#